data_f14cba4c7d60f3ab2c6665cf12ef2661
#
_entry.id   f14cba4c7d60f3ab2c6665cf12ef2661
#
_cell.length_a   1.000
_cell.length_b   1.000
_cell.length_c   1.000
_cell.angle_alpha   90.00
_cell.angle_beta   90.00
_cell.angle_gamma   90.00
#
_symmetry.space_group_name_H-M   'P 1'
#
loop_
_entity.id
_entity.type
_entity.pdbx_description
1 polymer ?
#
loop_
_entity_poly.entity_id
_entity_poly.type
_entity_poly.pdbx_seq_one_letter_code
_entity_poly.pdbx_strand_id
1 'polypeptide(L)'
;MKHNILIFGASYGSLLATKLLLGGHNVKLVCTPAEVELFNKEGSLVRMPVKGREGLVEVHSRKLPGKLSADVPTAIKLSGYDLVVLGMQEPQYRSPGVRELLDAVAKAKLPCMSIMNMPPLPYMARIPGVDVKAIESCYTDASVWKSFDPNFMMLCSPDPQAFRPPEEKLNVL
;
A
#
# COMPACT_ATOMS: atom_id res chain seq x y z
N MET A 1 9.17 -4.58 17.94
CA MET A 1 9.96 -5.15 16.81
C MET A 1 9.93 -4.14 15.68
N LYS A 2 11.02 -3.92 14.96
CA LYS A 2 11.11 -2.98 13.84
C LYS A 2 10.97 -3.72 12.52
N HIS A 3 10.07 -3.25 11.64
CA HIS A 3 9.82 -3.87 10.33
C HIS A 3 10.28 -2.97 9.20
N ASN A 4 10.61 -3.59 8.06
CA ASN A 4 10.90 -2.92 6.80
C ASN A 4 9.71 -3.13 5.86
N ILE A 5 9.09 -2.06 5.44
CA ILE A 5 7.83 -2.09 4.69
C ILE A 5 8.02 -1.41 3.35
N LEU A 6 7.64 -2.11 2.28
CA LEU A 6 7.64 -1.58 0.92
C LEU A 6 6.22 -1.12 0.57
N ILE A 7 6.05 0.12 0.15
CA ILE A 7 4.74 0.66 -0.22
C ILE A 7 4.74 1.07 -1.70
N PHE A 8 3.87 0.47 -2.49
CA PHE A 8 3.61 0.88 -3.86
C PHE A 8 2.70 2.11 -3.88
N GLY A 9 3.23 3.22 -4.38
CA GLY A 9 2.51 4.49 -4.51
C GLY A 9 2.73 5.45 -3.33
N ALA A 10 3.07 6.69 -3.67
CA ALA A 10 3.37 7.72 -2.69
C ALA A 10 2.13 8.49 -2.24
N SER A 11 1.12 8.65 -3.09
CA SER A 11 -0.07 9.46 -2.81
C SER A 11 -0.85 8.92 -1.58
N TYR A 12 -1.50 7.77 -1.72
CA TYR A 12 -2.17 7.13 -0.58
C TYR A 12 -1.20 6.53 0.42
N GLY A 13 -0.02 6.10 -0.06
CA GLY A 13 1.01 5.49 0.76
C GLY A 13 1.64 6.44 1.79
N SER A 14 1.67 7.76 1.55
CA SER A 14 2.35 8.70 2.44
C SER A 14 1.72 8.83 3.82
N LEU A 15 0.39 8.78 3.92
CA LEU A 15 -0.29 8.81 5.22
C LEU A 15 -0.01 7.54 6.02
N LEU A 16 -0.12 6.38 5.38
CA LEU A 16 0.22 5.10 6.02
C LEU A 16 1.70 5.05 6.40
N ALA A 17 2.59 5.47 5.49
CA ALA A 17 4.02 5.58 5.75
C ALA A 17 4.29 6.42 7.00
N THR A 18 3.64 7.57 7.13
CA THR A 18 3.80 8.45 8.31
C THR A 18 3.40 7.74 9.59
N LYS A 19 2.28 6.99 9.59
CA LYS A 19 1.86 6.21 10.77
C LYS A 19 2.85 5.09 11.11
N LEU A 20 3.37 4.40 10.11
CA LEU A 20 4.37 3.35 10.30
C LEU A 20 5.71 3.92 10.81
N LEU A 21 6.13 5.08 10.30
CA LEU A 21 7.32 5.78 10.76
C LEU A 21 7.17 6.24 12.22
N LEU A 22 5.99 6.70 12.63
CA LEU A 22 5.66 7.02 14.03
C LEU A 22 5.80 5.79 14.93
N GLY A 23 5.41 4.60 14.44
CA GLY A 23 5.61 3.32 15.10
C GLY A 23 7.07 2.81 15.10
N GLY A 24 8.00 3.55 14.52
CA GLY A 24 9.42 3.20 14.48
C GLY A 24 9.82 2.22 13.35
N HIS A 25 8.91 1.91 12.43
CA HIS A 25 9.17 1.04 11.27
C HIS A 25 9.92 1.80 10.17
N ASN A 26 10.64 1.08 9.31
CA ASN A 26 11.23 1.65 8.11
C ASN A 26 10.27 1.49 6.93
N VAL A 27 10.19 2.52 6.10
CA VAL A 27 9.32 2.51 4.92
C VAL A 27 10.14 2.90 3.69
N LYS A 28 9.97 2.14 2.61
CA LYS A 28 10.40 2.53 1.27
C LYS A 28 9.17 2.70 0.37
N LEU A 29 9.05 3.84 -0.27
CA LEU A 29 8.02 4.13 -1.26
C LEU A 29 8.51 3.73 -2.66
N VAL A 30 7.64 3.06 -3.42
CA VAL A 30 7.83 2.84 -4.85
C VAL A 30 7.04 3.91 -5.59
N CYS A 31 7.73 4.77 -6.32
CA CYS A 31 7.12 5.93 -6.95
C CYS A 31 7.87 6.39 -8.21
N THR A 32 7.44 7.49 -8.81
CA THR A 32 8.05 8.05 -10.01
C THR A 32 9.42 8.66 -9.72
N PRO A 33 10.32 8.80 -10.74
CA PRO A 33 11.64 9.39 -10.53
C PRO A 33 11.62 10.77 -9.86
N ALA A 34 10.68 11.62 -10.23
CA ALA A 34 10.54 12.97 -9.64
C ALA A 34 10.16 12.89 -8.15
N GLU A 35 9.26 11.98 -7.80
CA GLU A 35 8.87 11.75 -6.40
C GLU A 35 10.04 11.13 -5.59
N VAL A 36 10.81 10.23 -6.20
CA VAL A 36 12.00 9.63 -5.56
C VAL A 36 13.00 10.73 -5.14
N GLU A 37 13.30 11.65 -6.06
CA GLU A 37 14.19 12.77 -5.76
C GLU A 37 13.64 13.62 -4.60
N LEU A 38 12.37 13.98 -4.65
CA LEU A 38 11.71 14.80 -3.66
C LEU A 38 11.71 14.12 -2.27
N PHE A 39 11.27 12.87 -2.17
CA PHE A 39 11.19 12.15 -0.90
C PHE A 39 12.56 11.90 -0.28
N ASN A 40 13.57 11.57 -1.08
CA ASN A 40 14.91 11.33 -0.57
C ASN A 40 15.60 12.63 -0.16
N LYS A 41 15.34 13.75 -0.85
CA LYS A 41 15.91 15.08 -0.53
C LYS A 41 15.18 15.75 0.63
N GLU A 42 13.84 15.73 0.65
CA GLU A 42 13.05 16.55 1.58
C GLU A 42 12.30 15.74 2.62
N GLY A 43 12.05 14.45 2.37
CA GLY A 43 11.16 13.62 3.15
C GLY A 43 9.69 13.87 2.78
N SER A 44 8.78 13.52 3.68
CA SER A 44 7.35 13.79 3.53
C SER A 44 6.84 14.69 4.64
N LEU A 45 5.94 15.60 4.30
CA LEU A 45 5.15 16.41 5.23
C LEU A 45 3.68 16.02 5.08
N VAL A 46 3.10 15.48 6.13
CA VAL A 46 1.68 15.12 6.18
C VAL A 46 0.96 16.03 7.14
N ARG A 47 -0.14 16.62 6.67
CA ARG A 47 -1.07 17.43 7.47
C ARG A 47 -2.33 16.63 7.70
N MET A 48 -2.69 16.39 8.96
CA MET A 48 -3.86 15.60 9.30
C MET A 48 -4.60 16.16 10.50
N PRO A 49 -5.95 16.02 10.54
CA PRO A 49 -6.70 16.31 11.75
C PRO A 49 -6.39 15.27 12.83
N VAL A 50 -6.24 15.73 14.06
CA VAL A 50 -6.04 14.85 15.22
C VAL A 50 -7.14 15.12 16.23
N LYS A 51 -7.82 14.07 16.70
CA LYS A 51 -8.90 14.19 17.69
C LYS A 51 -8.39 14.93 18.97
N GLY A 52 -9.11 15.96 19.38
CA GLY A 52 -8.77 16.76 20.54
C GLY A 52 -7.73 17.86 20.29
N ARG A 53 -7.37 18.13 19.05
CA ARG A 53 -6.57 19.27 18.63
C ARG A 53 -7.30 20.13 17.62
N GLU A 54 -7.17 21.45 17.77
CA GLU A 54 -7.66 22.40 16.76
C GLU A 54 -6.66 22.47 15.59
N GLY A 55 -7.21 22.58 14.36
CA GLY A 55 -6.43 22.69 13.14
C GLY A 55 -5.78 21.36 12.69
N LEU A 56 -4.86 21.48 11.73
CA LEU A 56 -4.12 20.36 11.17
C LEU A 56 -2.78 20.20 11.89
N VAL A 57 -2.47 18.99 12.29
CA VAL A 57 -1.15 18.65 12.82
C VAL A 57 -0.22 18.33 11.66
N GLU A 58 0.92 18.99 11.60
CA GLU A 58 1.99 18.71 10.64
C GLU A 58 2.95 17.66 11.19
N VAL A 59 3.17 16.61 10.40
CA VAL A 59 4.10 15.54 10.74
C VAL A 59 5.14 15.41 9.63
N HIS A 60 6.39 15.68 9.96
CA HIS A 60 7.50 15.58 9.02
C HIS A 60 8.26 14.28 9.22
N SER A 61 8.41 13.47 8.16
CA SER A 61 9.01 12.14 8.24
C SER A 61 10.42 12.09 8.82
N ARG A 62 11.23 13.14 8.61
CA ARG A 62 12.59 13.24 9.16
C ARG A 62 12.66 13.41 10.68
N LYS A 63 11.54 13.76 11.31
CA LYS A 63 11.45 13.90 12.77
C LYS A 63 10.90 12.66 13.46
N LEU A 64 10.67 11.59 12.69
CA LEU A 64 10.07 10.35 13.18
C LEU A 64 11.13 9.29 13.49
N PRO A 65 10.83 8.35 14.39
CA PRO A 65 11.77 7.29 14.77
C PRO A 65 12.07 6.29 13.67
N GLY A 66 11.14 6.09 12.71
CA GLY A 66 11.35 5.27 11.52
C GLY A 66 12.12 6.01 10.42
N LYS A 67 12.58 5.28 9.40
CA LYS A 67 13.29 5.84 8.25
C LYS A 67 12.44 5.75 7.00
N LEU A 68 12.25 6.89 6.30
CA LEU A 68 11.65 6.96 4.99
C LEU A 68 12.72 6.99 3.91
N SER A 69 12.49 6.24 2.84
CA SER A 69 13.23 6.32 1.58
C SER A 69 12.29 6.07 0.41
N ALA A 70 12.70 6.40 -0.81
CA ALA A 70 11.93 6.17 -2.01
C ALA A 70 12.85 5.64 -3.13
N ASP A 71 12.26 4.86 -4.05
CA ASP A 71 12.97 4.34 -5.20
C ASP A 71 12.01 4.06 -6.36
N VAL A 72 12.54 3.96 -7.58
CA VAL A 72 11.77 3.54 -8.74
C VAL A 72 11.56 2.02 -8.73
N PRO A 73 10.48 1.50 -9.36
CA PRO A 73 10.19 0.06 -9.33
C PRO A 73 11.36 -0.84 -9.73
N THR A 74 12.11 -0.42 -10.75
CA THR A 74 13.24 -1.20 -11.32
C THR A 74 14.48 -1.27 -10.43
N ALA A 75 14.59 -0.37 -9.44
CA ALA A 75 15.71 -0.34 -8.51
C ALA A 75 15.46 -1.10 -7.20
N ILE A 76 14.23 -1.57 -6.97
CA ILE A 76 13.85 -2.27 -5.75
C ILE A 76 14.46 -3.67 -5.70
N LYS A 77 15.14 -3.97 -4.59
CA LYS A 77 15.56 -5.33 -4.22
C LYS A 77 14.67 -5.84 -3.10
N LEU A 78 14.00 -6.96 -3.29
CA LEU A 78 12.96 -7.45 -2.37
C LEU A 78 13.48 -8.07 -1.08
N SER A 79 14.79 -8.35 -0.99
CA SER A 79 15.36 -8.93 0.22
C SER A 79 15.21 -8.00 1.43
N GLY A 80 14.74 -8.54 2.55
CA GLY A 80 14.67 -7.82 3.83
C GLY A 80 13.43 -6.98 4.06
N TYR A 81 12.39 -7.11 3.21
CA TYR A 81 11.07 -6.57 3.51
C TYR A 81 10.21 -7.61 4.21
N ASP A 82 9.46 -7.15 5.21
CA ASP A 82 8.54 -7.97 6.01
C ASP A 82 7.11 -7.89 5.49
N LEU A 83 6.76 -6.78 4.84
CA LEU A 83 5.42 -6.49 4.32
C LEU A 83 5.51 -5.63 3.07
N VAL A 84 4.65 -5.92 2.10
CA VAL A 84 4.40 -5.09 0.94
C VAL A 84 3.01 -4.48 1.03
N VAL A 85 2.90 -3.18 0.80
CA VAL A 85 1.61 -2.47 0.78
C VAL A 85 1.30 -2.03 -0.65
N LEU A 86 0.11 -2.37 -1.12
CA LEU A 86 -0.40 -1.99 -2.43
C LEU A 86 -1.27 -0.75 -2.28
N GLY A 87 -0.69 0.43 -2.55
CA GLY A 87 -1.31 1.74 -2.38
C GLY A 87 -1.49 2.53 -3.69
N MET A 88 -1.28 1.90 -4.84
CA MET A 88 -1.58 2.50 -6.15
C MET A 88 -3.04 2.22 -6.54
N GLN A 89 -3.57 2.97 -7.50
CA GLN A 89 -4.83 2.61 -8.15
C GLN A 89 -4.63 1.39 -9.05
N GLU A 90 -5.67 0.57 -9.20
CA GLU A 90 -5.63 -0.70 -9.92
C GLU A 90 -4.99 -0.59 -11.32
N PRO A 91 -5.34 0.39 -12.18
CA PRO A 91 -4.75 0.48 -13.52
C PRO A 91 -3.24 0.70 -13.55
N GLN A 92 -2.65 1.20 -12.47
CA GLN A 92 -1.22 1.50 -12.41
C GLN A 92 -0.35 0.23 -12.31
N TYR A 93 -0.90 -0.88 -11.82
CA TYR A 93 -0.15 -2.13 -11.65
C TYR A 93 0.23 -2.81 -12.96
N ARG A 94 -0.41 -2.46 -14.08
CA ARG A 94 -0.04 -2.95 -15.42
C ARG A 94 1.14 -2.18 -16.05
N SER A 95 1.54 -1.06 -15.44
CA SER A 95 2.62 -0.22 -15.98
C SER A 95 3.97 -0.95 -15.95
N PRO A 96 4.81 -0.77 -17.00
CA PRO A 96 6.14 -1.34 -17.03
C PRO A 96 6.96 -1.00 -15.76
N GLY A 97 7.78 -1.92 -15.31
CA GLY A 97 8.54 -1.81 -14.07
C GLY A 97 7.70 -2.09 -12.81
N VAL A 98 6.50 -1.54 -12.71
CA VAL A 98 5.58 -1.84 -11.60
C VAL A 98 5.09 -3.28 -11.67
N ARG A 99 4.69 -3.73 -12.87
CA ARG A 99 4.23 -5.10 -13.11
C ARG A 99 5.30 -6.13 -12.79
N GLU A 100 6.52 -5.90 -13.27
CA GLU A 100 7.65 -6.80 -13.03
C GLU A 100 7.99 -6.89 -11.53
N LEU A 101 7.97 -5.75 -10.83
CA LEU A 101 8.18 -5.73 -9.39
C LEU A 101 7.05 -6.45 -8.64
N LEU A 102 5.80 -6.24 -9.05
CA LEU A 102 4.63 -6.90 -8.47
C LEU A 102 4.71 -8.43 -8.64
N ASP A 103 5.09 -8.89 -9.83
CA ASP A 103 5.34 -10.29 -10.14
C ASP A 103 6.48 -10.89 -9.27
N ALA A 104 7.54 -10.13 -9.08
CA ALA A 104 8.65 -10.54 -8.21
C ALA A 104 8.21 -10.66 -6.74
N VAL A 105 7.37 -9.74 -6.26
CA VAL A 105 6.75 -9.78 -4.91
C VAL A 105 5.93 -11.06 -4.74
N ALA A 106 5.08 -11.37 -5.73
CA ALA A 106 4.25 -12.57 -5.70
C ALA A 106 5.09 -13.86 -5.67
N LYS A 107 6.13 -13.94 -6.52
CA LYS A 107 7.06 -15.08 -6.57
C LYS A 107 7.86 -15.25 -5.27
N ALA A 108 8.21 -14.15 -4.63
CA ALA A 108 8.90 -14.16 -3.34
C ALA A 108 7.98 -14.52 -2.17
N LYS A 109 6.66 -14.65 -2.40
CA LYS A 109 5.63 -14.91 -1.38
C LYS A 109 5.69 -13.93 -0.21
N LEU A 110 6.00 -12.68 -0.50
CA LEU A 110 5.98 -11.64 0.53
C LEU A 110 4.53 -11.34 0.93
N PRO A 111 4.24 -11.21 2.23
CA PRO A 111 2.93 -10.79 2.68
C PRO A 111 2.55 -9.43 2.07
N CYS A 112 1.36 -9.36 1.48
CA CYS A 112 0.85 -8.15 0.86
C CYS A 112 -0.40 -7.66 1.58
N MET A 113 -0.48 -6.35 1.79
CA MET A 113 -1.66 -5.66 2.29
C MET A 113 -2.12 -4.64 1.26
N SER A 114 -3.34 -4.77 0.77
CA SER A 114 -3.93 -3.79 -0.14
C SER A 114 -4.66 -2.70 0.63
N ILE A 115 -4.39 -1.45 0.25
CA ILE A 115 -5.15 -0.26 0.65
C ILE A 115 -5.83 0.39 -0.56
N MET A 116 -5.93 -0.36 -1.66
CA MET A 116 -6.59 0.08 -2.90
C MET A 116 -8.10 0.14 -2.72
N ASN A 117 -8.76 1.04 -3.43
CA ASN A 117 -10.23 1.07 -3.50
C ASN A 117 -10.80 -0.18 -4.19
N MET A 118 -10.09 -0.71 -5.20
CA MET A 118 -10.43 -1.97 -5.87
C MET A 118 -9.71 -3.11 -5.17
N PRO A 119 -10.43 -4.08 -4.54
CA PRO A 119 -9.79 -5.23 -3.91
C PRO A 119 -8.99 -6.06 -4.92
N PRO A 120 -7.77 -6.52 -4.61
CA PRO A 120 -7.02 -7.39 -5.50
C PRO A 120 -7.73 -8.72 -5.75
N LEU A 121 -7.67 -9.25 -6.98
CA LEU A 121 -8.28 -10.54 -7.33
C LEU A 121 -7.85 -11.71 -6.40
N PRO A 122 -6.59 -11.84 -5.98
CA PRO A 122 -6.19 -12.88 -5.03
C PRO A 122 -6.93 -12.80 -3.69
N TYR A 123 -7.25 -11.59 -3.23
CA TYR A 123 -8.07 -11.42 -2.03
C TYR A 123 -9.52 -11.88 -2.29
N MET A 124 -10.10 -11.49 -3.42
CA MET A 124 -11.47 -11.88 -3.80
C MET A 124 -11.62 -13.38 -3.91
N ALA A 125 -10.57 -14.08 -4.36
CA ALA A 125 -10.54 -15.55 -4.47
C ALA A 125 -10.69 -16.28 -3.11
N ARG A 126 -10.49 -15.57 -2.00
CA ARG A 126 -10.65 -16.13 -0.64
C ARG A 126 -12.07 -15.97 -0.09
N ILE A 127 -12.92 -15.20 -0.76
CA ILE A 127 -14.27 -14.92 -0.28
C ILE A 127 -15.19 -16.06 -0.75
N PRO A 128 -15.83 -16.79 0.18
CA PRO A 128 -16.75 -17.86 -0.21
C PRO A 128 -17.89 -17.34 -1.09
N GLY A 129 -18.17 -18.05 -2.18
CA GLY A 129 -19.27 -17.72 -3.10
C GLY A 129 -18.93 -16.66 -4.16
N VAL A 130 -17.73 -16.09 -4.16
CA VAL A 130 -17.29 -15.17 -5.22
C VAL A 130 -16.72 -15.97 -6.40
N ASP A 131 -17.33 -15.83 -7.57
CA ASP A 131 -16.75 -16.32 -8.83
C ASP A 131 -15.74 -15.29 -9.37
N VAL A 132 -14.46 -15.56 -9.15
CA VAL A 132 -13.36 -14.70 -9.58
C VAL A 132 -13.37 -14.47 -11.08
N LYS A 133 -13.72 -15.51 -11.88
CA LYS A 133 -13.75 -15.39 -13.35
C LYS A 133 -14.83 -14.40 -13.80
N ALA A 134 -15.97 -14.40 -13.13
CA ALA A 134 -17.06 -13.48 -13.47
C ALA A 134 -16.68 -11.99 -13.22
N ILE A 135 -15.79 -11.73 -12.27
CA ILE A 135 -15.37 -10.37 -11.91
C ILE A 135 -14.05 -9.92 -12.56
N GLU A 136 -13.34 -10.81 -13.28
CA GLU A 136 -12.09 -10.44 -13.97
C GLU A 136 -12.29 -9.25 -14.93
N SER A 137 -13.44 -9.14 -15.58
CA SER A 137 -13.77 -8.05 -16.50
C SER A 137 -13.89 -6.68 -15.83
N CYS A 138 -14.00 -6.63 -14.50
CA CYS A 138 -13.99 -5.38 -13.73
C CYS A 138 -12.58 -4.79 -13.58
N TYR A 139 -11.55 -5.56 -13.82
CA TYR A 139 -10.15 -5.13 -13.71
C TYR A 139 -9.61 -4.66 -15.05
N THR A 140 -8.76 -3.65 -15.02
CA THR A 140 -8.13 -3.12 -16.24
C THR A 140 -7.21 -4.17 -16.89
N ASP A 141 -6.49 -4.93 -16.08
CA ASP A 141 -5.69 -6.08 -16.50
C ASP A 141 -5.61 -7.11 -15.36
N ALA A 142 -6.56 -8.04 -15.34
CA ALA A 142 -6.61 -9.10 -14.34
C ALA A 142 -5.34 -9.99 -14.33
N SER A 143 -4.58 -10.01 -15.43
CA SER A 143 -3.40 -10.85 -15.56
C SER A 143 -2.25 -10.44 -14.63
N VAL A 144 -2.25 -9.20 -14.11
CA VAL A 144 -1.24 -8.73 -13.13
C VAL A 144 -1.31 -9.49 -11.80
N TRP A 145 -2.45 -10.12 -11.51
CA TRP A 145 -2.70 -10.83 -10.26
C TRP A 145 -2.44 -12.33 -10.32
N LYS A 146 -2.16 -12.89 -11.51
CA LYS A 146 -2.07 -14.35 -11.73
C LYS A 146 -0.97 -15.05 -10.94
N SER A 147 0.11 -14.35 -10.64
CA SER A 147 1.26 -14.91 -9.90
C SER A 147 1.06 -14.96 -8.39
N PHE A 148 -0.01 -14.35 -7.87
CA PHE A 148 -0.24 -14.28 -6.43
C PHE A 148 -0.89 -15.55 -5.88
N ASP A 149 -0.32 -16.04 -4.78
CA ASP A 149 -1.00 -16.96 -3.89
C ASP A 149 -1.99 -16.16 -3.02
N PRO A 150 -3.30 -16.50 -3.05
CA PRO A 150 -4.32 -15.79 -2.28
C PRO A 150 -4.02 -15.68 -0.78
N ASN A 151 -3.29 -16.63 -0.20
CA ASN A 151 -2.97 -16.65 1.23
C ASN A 151 -2.00 -15.54 1.65
N PHE A 152 -1.28 -14.95 0.71
CA PHE A 152 -0.36 -13.84 0.97
C PHE A 152 -0.97 -12.46 0.70
N MET A 153 -2.26 -12.39 0.41
CA MET A 153 -2.95 -11.13 0.13
C MET A 153 -4.00 -10.82 1.20
N MET A 154 -3.86 -9.66 1.83
CA MET A 154 -4.84 -9.11 2.77
C MET A 154 -5.39 -7.80 2.24
N LEU A 155 -6.61 -7.46 2.66
CA LEU A 155 -7.23 -6.17 2.43
C LEU A 155 -7.25 -5.39 3.74
N CYS A 156 -6.86 -4.13 3.66
CA CYS A 156 -7.06 -3.16 4.73
C CYS A 156 -7.83 -1.98 4.15
N SER A 157 -8.91 -1.56 4.78
CA SER A 157 -9.60 -0.35 4.34
C SER A 157 -8.69 0.85 4.59
N PRO A 158 -8.31 1.59 3.54
CA PRO A 158 -7.47 2.77 3.69
C PRO A 158 -8.26 3.97 4.16
N ASP A 159 -9.58 3.93 4.00
CA ASP A 159 -10.44 5.08 4.20
C ASP A 159 -11.05 5.07 5.61
N PRO A 160 -10.58 5.96 6.51
CA PRO A 160 -11.20 6.13 7.81
C PRO A 160 -12.62 6.70 7.71
N GLN A 161 -13.01 7.16 6.51
CA GLN A 161 -14.35 7.64 6.20
C GLN A 161 -15.20 6.58 5.50
N ALA A 162 -14.71 5.35 5.34
CA ALA A 162 -15.53 4.24 4.88
C ALA A 162 -16.83 4.28 5.69
N PHE A 163 -17.93 4.52 4.97
CA PHE A 163 -19.23 4.75 5.55
C PHE A 163 -19.62 3.54 6.40
N ARG A 164 -19.78 3.77 7.69
CA ARG A 164 -20.38 2.82 8.60
C ARG A 164 -21.80 3.27 8.85
N PRO A 165 -22.80 2.49 8.43
CA PRO A 165 -24.14 2.70 8.94
C PRO A 165 -24.07 2.66 10.47
N PRO A 166 -24.73 3.59 11.18
CA PRO A 166 -24.67 3.66 12.65
C PRO A 166 -25.09 2.37 13.35
N GLU A 167 -25.90 1.56 12.67
CA GLU A 167 -26.43 0.28 13.16
C GLU A 167 -25.42 -0.87 13.04
N GLU A 168 -24.42 -0.74 12.17
CA GLU A 168 -23.44 -1.79 11.95
C GLU A 168 -22.24 -1.64 12.87
N LYS A 169 -22.08 -2.60 13.77
CA LYS A 169 -20.96 -2.68 14.70
C LYS A 169 -19.69 -3.29 14.07
N LEU A 170 -19.81 -3.85 12.89
CA LEU A 170 -18.70 -4.48 12.17
C LEU A 170 -17.93 -3.46 11.33
N ASN A 171 -16.61 -3.49 11.47
CA ASN A 171 -15.74 -2.94 10.46
C ASN A 171 -15.86 -3.82 9.22
N VAL A 172 -16.60 -3.37 8.23
CA VAL A 172 -16.51 -3.97 6.89
C VAL A 172 -15.15 -3.55 6.34
N LEU A 173 -14.17 -4.40 6.54
CA LEU A 173 -12.84 -4.31 5.96
C LEU A 173 -12.79 -5.22 4.75
#